data_3076a397206bc4d2f40c066ded5c3113
#
_entry.id   3076a397206bc4d2f40c066ded5c3113
#
_cell.length_a   1.000
_cell.length_b   1.000
_cell.length_c   1.000
_cell.angle_alpha   90.00
_cell.angle_beta   90.00
_cell.angle_gamma   90.00
#
_symmetry.space_group_name_H-M   'P 1'
#
loop_
_entity.id
_entity.type
_entity.pdbx_description
1 polymer ?
#
loop_
_entity_poly.entity_id
_entity_poly.type
_entity_poly.pdbx_seq_one_letter_code
_entity_poly.pdbx_strand_id
1 'polypeptide(L)'
;NVLRVPLTWSGSMFSKIASITLPIFILVLVGFLYSRRVKPDLGGANKLVVDVALPVLIFISLSAKSFDPVSALSFTGASVVLIFLSGLIAWPLAKFSGATQRAFLPCAMFTNVGPIGIPLIALAYGPEGMATAVVLLVISNILHFTLGAGVMSGKVDWRMVYANPLVWATVLGVASSQMQMSLPDWFQTSCTMIGSVLVPMMLISLGARLASSQVADAWVGVQSGVLILVVRVAAVFLTLWFIPLQGLERGALILFACLPPAVFNFMLADKFQVEPNKVASTVIVGHLLSLAFLPLGIWLAFI
;
A
#
# COMPACT_ATOMS: atom_id res chain seq x y z
N ASN A 1 -12.78 -5.85 -20.42
CA ASN A 1 -13.03 -7.28 -20.10
C ASN A 1 -11.80 -8.02 -19.49
N VAL A 2 -10.72 -7.34 -19.12
CA VAL A 2 -9.48 -8.00 -18.68
C VAL A 2 -9.43 -8.31 -17.17
N LEU A 3 -10.40 -7.83 -16.37
CA LEU A 3 -10.39 -8.01 -14.91
C LEU A 3 -11.72 -8.60 -14.36
N ARG A 4 -12.43 -9.43 -15.12
CA ARG A 4 -13.48 -10.26 -14.51
C ARG A 4 -12.85 -11.48 -13.84
N VAL A 5 -12.37 -11.30 -12.64
CA VAL A 5 -12.11 -12.44 -11.74
C VAL A 5 -13.48 -12.93 -11.24
N PRO A 6 -13.87 -14.18 -11.47
CA PRO A 6 -15.15 -14.69 -10.99
C PRO A 6 -15.18 -14.65 -9.46
N LEU A 7 -16.17 -13.96 -8.90
CA LEU A 7 -16.40 -13.83 -7.45
C LEU A 7 -16.76 -15.18 -6.77
N THR A 8 -17.01 -16.24 -7.53
CA THR A 8 -17.29 -17.60 -7.03
C THR A 8 -16.09 -18.49 -7.25
N TRP A 9 -15.23 -18.57 -6.26
CA TRP A 9 -14.09 -19.49 -6.26
C TRP A 9 -14.55 -20.88 -5.90
N SER A 10 -14.65 -21.79 -6.88
CA SER A 10 -14.90 -23.23 -6.67
C SER A 10 -13.62 -24.04 -6.40
N GLY A 11 -12.46 -23.38 -6.32
CA GLY A 11 -11.16 -24.00 -6.10
C GLY A 11 -10.73 -24.03 -4.64
N SER A 12 -9.67 -24.81 -4.36
CA SER A 12 -9.04 -24.87 -3.04
C SER A 12 -8.50 -23.50 -2.62
N MET A 13 -8.33 -23.26 -1.30
CA MET A 13 -7.70 -22.05 -0.75
C MET A 13 -6.32 -21.80 -1.37
N PHE A 14 -5.57 -22.85 -1.68
CA PHE A 14 -4.28 -22.75 -2.37
C PHE A 14 -4.42 -22.15 -3.77
N SER A 15 -5.41 -22.59 -4.56
CA SER A 15 -5.68 -22.03 -5.89
C SER A 15 -6.01 -20.55 -5.82
N LYS A 16 -6.78 -20.13 -4.83
CA LYS A 16 -7.13 -18.73 -4.59
C LYS A 16 -5.89 -17.89 -4.23
N ILE A 17 -5.07 -18.35 -3.30
CA ILE A 17 -3.81 -17.68 -2.94
C ILE A 17 -2.92 -17.54 -4.18
N ALA A 18 -2.73 -18.61 -4.93
CA ALA A 18 -1.88 -18.62 -6.13
C ALA A 18 -2.39 -17.63 -7.18
N SER A 19 -3.69 -17.61 -7.48
CA SER A 19 -4.25 -16.70 -8.49
C SER A 19 -4.17 -15.22 -8.13
N ILE A 20 -4.08 -14.88 -6.85
CA ILE A 20 -3.90 -13.50 -6.39
C ILE A 20 -2.41 -13.13 -6.34
N THR A 21 -1.54 -14.04 -5.87
CA THR A 21 -0.13 -13.70 -5.64
C THR A 21 0.75 -13.87 -6.88
N LEU A 22 0.49 -14.89 -7.73
CA LEU A 22 1.35 -15.15 -8.90
C LEU A 22 1.41 -13.99 -9.89
N PRO A 23 0.30 -13.31 -10.27
CA PRO A 23 0.38 -12.16 -11.15
C PRO A 23 1.28 -11.05 -10.60
N ILE A 24 1.21 -10.77 -9.29
CA ILE A 24 2.03 -9.77 -8.63
C ILE A 24 3.51 -10.18 -8.72
N PHE A 25 3.84 -11.40 -8.34
CA PHE A 25 5.22 -11.88 -8.34
C PHE A 25 5.82 -12.02 -9.74
N ILE A 26 5.02 -12.41 -10.74
CA ILE A 26 5.45 -12.45 -12.13
C ILE A 26 5.83 -11.05 -12.62
N LEU A 27 5.01 -10.03 -12.39
CA LEU A 27 5.32 -8.67 -12.81
C LEU A 27 6.55 -8.10 -12.09
N VAL A 28 6.69 -8.37 -10.80
CA VAL A 28 7.90 -8.00 -10.04
C VAL A 28 9.13 -8.73 -10.59
N LEU A 29 9.02 -10.02 -10.89
CA LEU A 29 10.12 -10.80 -11.48
C LEU A 29 10.50 -10.28 -12.87
N VAL A 30 9.53 -9.95 -13.72
CA VAL A 30 9.79 -9.33 -15.03
C VAL A 30 10.59 -8.05 -14.87
N GLY A 31 10.17 -7.16 -13.98
CA GLY A 31 10.90 -5.91 -13.69
C GLY A 31 12.31 -6.15 -13.16
N PHE A 32 12.47 -7.13 -12.27
CA PHE A 32 13.77 -7.54 -11.73
C PHE A 32 14.71 -8.05 -12.80
N LEU A 33 14.28 -9.02 -13.62
CA LEU A 33 15.08 -9.61 -14.68
C LEU A 33 15.44 -8.59 -15.79
N TYR A 34 14.48 -7.76 -16.18
CA TYR A 34 14.69 -6.70 -17.15
C TYR A 34 15.75 -5.71 -16.67
N SER A 35 15.62 -5.24 -15.42
CA SER A 35 16.56 -4.26 -14.85
C SER A 35 17.97 -4.83 -14.64
N ARG A 36 18.09 -6.13 -14.35
CA ARG A 36 19.42 -6.80 -14.27
C ARG A 36 20.16 -6.80 -15.62
N ARG A 37 19.43 -6.82 -16.73
CA ARG A 37 20.01 -6.85 -18.09
C ARG A 37 20.20 -5.45 -18.69
N VAL A 38 19.17 -4.61 -18.60
CA VAL A 38 19.10 -3.35 -19.37
C VAL A 38 19.45 -2.13 -18.52
N LYS A 39 19.29 -2.21 -17.17
CA LYS A 39 19.47 -1.10 -16.24
C LYS A 39 18.69 0.16 -16.67
N PRO A 40 17.37 0.07 -16.93
CA PRO A 40 16.58 1.16 -17.46
C PRO A 40 16.49 2.31 -16.45
N ASP A 41 16.47 3.55 -16.92
CA ASP A 41 16.02 4.67 -16.11
C ASP A 41 14.48 4.71 -16.10
N LEU A 42 13.90 4.28 -15.01
CA LEU A 42 12.45 4.32 -14.79
C LEU A 42 11.98 5.59 -14.05
N GLY A 43 12.86 6.54 -13.79
CA GLY A 43 12.55 7.75 -13.01
C GLY A 43 11.42 8.56 -13.63
N GLY A 44 11.49 8.85 -14.93
CA GLY A 44 10.46 9.56 -15.66
C GLY A 44 9.12 8.81 -15.73
N ALA A 45 9.17 7.50 -16.00
CA ALA A 45 7.97 6.66 -16.03
C ALA A 45 7.28 6.58 -14.66
N ASN A 46 8.05 6.37 -13.58
CA ASN A 46 7.52 6.37 -12.21
C ASN A 46 6.91 7.72 -11.84
N LYS A 47 7.54 8.83 -12.24
CA LYS A 47 7.02 10.16 -12.00
C LYS A 47 5.67 10.36 -12.70
N LEU A 48 5.54 9.97 -13.97
CA LEU A 48 4.27 10.01 -14.71
C LEU A 48 3.18 9.19 -14.01
N VAL A 49 3.52 7.98 -13.54
CA VAL A 49 2.57 7.12 -12.83
C VAL A 49 2.10 7.75 -11.53
N VAL A 50 2.99 8.36 -10.76
CA VAL A 50 2.65 8.98 -9.46
C VAL A 50 1.93 10.32 -9.63
N ASP A 51 2.35 11.14 -10.60
CA ASP A 51 1.83 12.50 -10.76
C ASP A 51 0.54 12.53 -11.60
N VAL A 52 0.29 11.53 -12.45
CA VAL A 52 -0.87 11.49 -13.36
C VAL A 52 -1.75 10.26 -13.13
N ALA A 53 -1.20 9.05 -13.30
CA ALA A 53 -2.03 7.84 -13.28
C ALA A 53 -2.66 7.58 -11.91
N LEU A 54 -1.92 7.82 -10.83
CA LEU A 54 -2.41 7.60 -9.48
C LEU A 54 -3.52 8.59 -9.06
N PRO A 55 -3.39 9.91 -9.24
CA PRO A 55 -4.49 10.85 -9.00
C PRO A 55 -5.73 10.55 -9.83
N VAL A 56 -5.55 10.21 -11.12
CA VAL A 56 -6.68 9.85 -12.00
C VAL A 56 -7.38 8.59 -11.52
N LEU A 57 -6.63 7.56 -11.10
CA LEU A 57 -7.21 6.33 -10.54
C LEU A 57 -8.00 6.64 -9.26
N ILE A 58 -7.45 7.44 -8.35
CA ILE A 58 -8.13 7.86 -7.12
C ILE A 58 -9.44 8.56 -7.46
N PHE A 59 -9.39 9.55 -8.35
CA PHE A 59 -10.56 10.30 -8.77
C PHE A 59 -11.65 9.39 -9.33
N ILE A 60 -11.34 8.56 -10.34
CA ILE A 60 -12.33 7.72 -10.98
C ILE A 60 -12.90 6.64 -10.06
N SER A 61 -12.09 6.09 -9.16
CA SER A 61 -12.51 5.08 -8.19
C SER A 61 -13.48 5.66 -7.15
N LEU A 62 -13.23 6.88 -6.68
CA LEU A 62 -14.05 7.55 -5.68
C LEU A 62 -15.25 8.30 -6.28
N SER A 63 -15.21 8.65 -7.56
CA SER A 63 -16.34 9.28 -8.27
C SER A 63 -17.41 8.28 -8.68
N ALA A 64 -17.17 6.97 -8.55
CA ALA A 64 -18.16 5.96 -8.85
C ALA A 64 -19.43 6.16 -8.00
N LYS A 65 -20.61 6.07 -8.63
CA LYS A 65 -21.90 6.24 -7.95
C LYS A 65 -22.14 5.24 -6.82
N SER A 66 -21.45 4.11 -6.84
CA SER A 66 -21.49 3.08 -5.80
C SER A 66 -20.64 3.42 -4.56
N PHE A 67 -19.80 4.46 -4.62
CA PHE A 67 -19.00 4.87 -3.48
C PHE A 67 -19.83 5.69 -2.49
N ASP A 68 -20.04 5.13 -1.30
CA ASP A 68 -20.72 5.83 -0.19
C ASP A 68 -19.70 6.17 0.91
N PRO A 69 -19.35 7.47 1.10
CA PRO A 69 -18.42 7.89 2.13
C PRO A 69 -18.90 7.61 3.55
N VAL A 70 -20.22 7.54 3.77
CA VAL A 70 -20.78 7.29 5.10
C VAL A 70 -20.56 5.83 5.50
N SER A 71 -20.83 4.90 4.60
CA SER A 71 -20.53 3.47 4.85
C SER A 71 -19.02 3.22 4.97
N ALA A 72 -18.19 3.98 4.24
CA ALA A 72 -16.74 3.92 4.34
C ALA A 72 -16.16 4.51 5.66
N LEU A 73 -16.98 5.17 6.50
CA LEU A 73 -16.49 5.85 7.70
C LEU A 73 -15.93 4.86 8.74
N SER A 74 -16.60 3.73 8.95
CA SER A 74 -16.14 2.66 9.86
C SER A 74 -14.80 2.08 9.40
N PHE A 75 -14.67 1.83 8.09
CA PHE A 75 -13.44 1.34 7.48
C PHE A 75 -12.31 2.37 7.56
N THR A 76 -12.62 3.65 7.33
CA THR A 76 -11.69 4.77 7.50
C THR A 76 -11.19 4.85 8.93
N GLY A 77 -12.10 4.80 9.91
CA GLY A 77 -11.77 4.81 11.34
C GLY A 77 -10.88 3.62 11.72
N ALA A 78 -11.25 2.42 11.29
CA ALA A 78 -10.46 1.21 11.54
C ALA A 78 -9.05 1.30 10.92
N SER A 79 -8.92 1.88 9.73
CA SER A 79 -7.63 2.09 9.05
C SER A 79 -6.72 3.04 9.83
N VAL A 80 -7.28 4.14 10.34
CA VAL A 80 -6.58 5.10 11.20
C VAL A 80 -6.14 4.42 12.50
N VAL A 81 -7.07 3.73 13.18
CA VAL A 81 -6.78 3.00 14.42
C VAL A 81 -5.68 1.96 14.22
N LEU A 82 -5.73 1.17 13.13
CA LEU A 82 -4.70 0.20 12.80
C LEU A 82 -3.31 0.84 12.68
N ILE A 83 -3.19 1.97 11.97
CA ILE A 83 -1.92 2.68 11.81
C ILE A 83 -1.38 3.16 13.17
N PHE A 84 -2.24 3.76 14.00
CA PHE A 84 -1.85 4.21 15.33
C PHE A 84 -1.49 3.06 16.28
N LEU A 85 -2.28 1.99 16.31
CA LEU A 85 -2.00 0.80 17.11
C LEU A 85 -0.70 0.12 16.67
N SER A 86 -0.43 0.07 15.35
CA SER A 86 0.86 -0.43 14.84
C SER A 86 2.03 0.37 15.42
N GLY A 87 1.93 1.70 15.45
CA GLY A 87 2.94 2.56 16.06
C GLY A 87 3.07 2.36 17.58
N LEU A 88 1.93 2.28 18.28
CA LEU A 88 1.88 2.10 19.72
C LEU A 88 2.49 0.77 20.17
N ILE A 89 2.16 -0.33 19.48
CA ILE A 89 2.72 -1.66 19.75
C ILE A 89 4.19 -1.71 19.35
N ALA A 90 4.57 -1.07 18.22
CA ALA A 90 5.95 -1.04 17.75
C ALA A 90 6.88 -0.24 18.66
N TRP A 91 6.38 0.76 19.36
CA TRP A 91 7.19 1.65 20.19
C TRP A 91 8.08 0.92 21.20
N PRO A 92 7.54 0.12 22.14
CA PRO A 92 8.36 -0.63 23.09
C PRO A 92 9.20 -1.73 22.44
N LEU A 93 8.77 -2.22 21.27
CA LEU A 93 9.44 -3.30 20.53
C LEU A 93 10.57 -2.81 19.63
N ALA A 94 10.68 -1.51 19.40
CA ALA A 94 11.73 -0.92 18.55
C ALA A 94 13.14 -1.30 18.99
N LYS A 95 13.38 -1.51 20.30
CA LYS A 95 14.66 -1.97 20.84
C LYS A 95 15.16 -3.31 20.30
N PHE A 96 14.23 -4.12 19.78
CA PHE A 96 14.54 -5.44 19.19
C PHE A 96 14.70 -5.38 17.66
N SER A 97 14.48 -4.23 17.03
CA SER A 97 14.55 -4.07 15.57
C SER A 97 15.96 -3.87 15.04
N GLY A 98 16.94 -3.56 15.90
CA GLY A 98 18.29 -3.15 15.50
C GLY A 98 18.39 -1.72 14.94
N ALA A 99 17.26 -0.96 14.92
CA ALA A 99 17.19 0.43 14.46
C ALA A 99 16.63 1.34 15.57
N THR A 100 16.85 2.65 15.43
CA THR A 100 16.25 3.63 16.35
C THR A 100 14.73 3.68 16.19
N GLN A 101 14.02 4.15 17.22
CA GLN A 101 12.57 4.32 17.17
C GLN A 101 12.15 5.22 15.98
N ARG A 102 12.89 6.29 15.71
CA ARG A 102 12.61 7.22 14.60
C ARG A 102 12.71 6.54 13.22
N ALA A 103 13.59 5.56 13.07
CA ALA A 103 13.74 4.77 11.85
C ALA A 103 12.71 3.63 11.74
N PHE A 104 12.42 2.94 12.85
CA PHE A 104 11.58 1.74 12.89
C PHE A 104 10.08 2.05 12.85
N LEU A 105 9.61 3.04 13.64
CA LEU A 105 8.17 3.30 13.78
C LEU A 105 7.47 3.62 12.46
N PRO A 106 7.97 4.50 11.58
CA PRO A 106 7.32 4.73 10.30
C PRO A 106 7.27 3.48 9.42
N CYS A 107 8.29 2.61 9.48
CA CYS A 107 8.27 1.33 8.78
C CYS A 107 7.21 0.37 9.34
N ALA A 108 6.95 0.40 10.65
CA ALA A 108 5.90 -0.38 11.28
C ALA A 108 4.49 0.19 11.03
N MET A 109 4.34 1.48 10.91
CA MET A 109 3.04 2.15 10.70
C MET A 109 2.60 2.16 9.25
N PHE A 110 3.52 2.40 8.29
CA PHE A 110 3.18 2.69 6.89
C PHE A 110 3.66 1.61 5.94
N THR A 111 2.69 1.09 5.18
CA THR A 111 2.88 -0.03 4.25
C THR A 111 2.94 0.42 2.81
N ASN A 112 3.39 -0.46 1.93
CA ASN A 112 3.48 -0.22 0.50
C ASN A 112 2.11 -0.42 -0.19
N VAL A 113 1.13 0.42 0.15
CA VAL A 113 -0.26 0.32 -0.34
C VAL A 113 -0.34 0.51 -1.84
N GLY A 114 0.34 1.52 -2.40
CA GLY A 114 0.27 1.83 -3.83
C GLY A 114 0.75 0.66 -4.70
N PRO A 115 2.05 0.40 -4.73
CA PRO A 115 2.64 -0.62 -5.60
C PRO A 115 2.17 -2.06 -5.37
N ILE A 116 1.87 -2.44 -4.13
CA ILE A 116 1.47 -3.82 -3.80
C ILE A 116 0.03 -3.90 -3.30
N GLY A 117 -0.39 -3.00 -2.42
CA GLY A 117 -1.70 -3.08 -1.78
C GLY A 117 -2.86 -2.94 -2.76
N ILE A 118 -2.81 -1.96 -3.67
CA ILE A 118 -3.86 -1.76 -4.69
C ILE A 118 -4.01 -3.02 -5.56
N PRO A 119 -2.96 -3.53 -6.23
CA PRO A 119 -3.10 -4.75 -7.03
C PRO A 119 -3.55 -5.96 -6.22
N LEU A 120 -3.03 -6.13 -5.01
CA LEU A 120 -3.39 -7.25 -4.15
C LEU A 120 -4.88 -7.26 -3.79
N ILE A 121 -5.41 -6.13 -3.33
CA ILE A 121 -6.81 -6.01 -2.92
C ILE A 121 -7.73 -6.05 -4.14
N ALA A 122 -7.33 -5.44 -5.27
CA ALA A 122 -8.08 -5.51 -6.51
C ALA A 122 -8.16 -6.94 -7.10
N LEU A 123 -7.08 -7.71 -7.04
CA LEU A 123 -7.08 -9.11 -7.45
C LEU A 123 -7.88 -10.00 -6.48
N ALA A 124 -7.89 -9.68 -5.19
CA ALA A 124 -8.62 -10.43 -4.17
C ALA A 124 -10.14 -10.20 -4.23
N TYR A 125 -10.57 -8.95 -4.50
CA TYR A 125 -11.96 -8.51 -4.33
C TYR A 125 -12.55 -7.80 -5.56
N GLY A 126 -11.83 -7.73 -6.67
CA GLY A 126 -12.32 -7.12 -7.91
C GLY A 126 -12.44 -5.59 -7.84
N PRO A 127 -13.36 -4.98 -8.63
CA PRO A 127 -13.52 -3.53 -8.71
C PRO A 127 -13.88 -2.86 -7.38
N GLU A 128 -14.69 -3.50 -6.54
CA GLU A 128 -15.03 -3.00 -5.19
C GLU A 128 -13.80 -2.97 -4.29
N GLY A 129 -12.93 -3.98 -4.40
CA GLY A 129 -11.63 -4.00 -3.74
C GLY A 129 -10.73 -2.85 -4.17
N MET A 130 -10.77 -2.47 -5.45
CA MET A 130 -10.01 -1.33 -5.95
C MET A 130 -10.39 -0.03 -5.21
N ALA A 131 -11.68 0.27 -5.08
CA ALA A 131 -12.16 1.46 -4.37
C ALA A 131 -11.71 1.44 -2.90
N THR A 132 -11.85 0.30 -2.22
CA THR A 132 -11.41 0.12 -0.83
C THR A 132 -9.89 0.31 -0.68
N ALA A 133 -9.10 -0.22 -1.62
CA ALA A 133 -7.64 -0.03 -1.62
C ALA A 133 -7.24 1.44 -1.82
N VAL A 134 -7.99 2.19 -2.61
CA VAL A 134 -7.80 3.63 -2.81
C VAL A 134 -8.08 4.40 -1.51
N VAL A 135 -9.12 4.06 -0.77
CA VAL A 135 -9.40 4.67 0.55
C VAL A 135 -8.22 4.44 1.51
N LEU A 136 -7.73 3.19 1.60
CA LEU A 136 -6.53 2.85 2.39
C LEU A 136 -5.30 3.66 1.97
N LEU A 137 -5.08 3.78 0.66
CA LEU A 137 -3.95 4.55 0.13
C LEU A 137 -4.01 6.00 0.57
N VAL A 138 -5.17 6.64 0.44
CA VAL A 138 -5.35 8.06 0.78
C VAL A 138 -5.10 8.28 2.27
N ILE A 139 -5.73 7.48 3.13
CA ILE A 139 -5.56 7.56 4.58
C ILE A 139 -4.08 7.34 4.96
N SER A 140 -3.50 6.27 4.43
CA SER A 140 -2.10 5.93 4.71
C SER A 140 -1.16 7.05 4.25
N ASN A 141 -1.36 7.64 3.06
CA ASN A 141 -0.53 8.73 2.56
C ASN A 141 -0.65 9.99 3.40
N ILE A 142 -1.87 10.42 3.73
CA ILE A 142 -2.07 11.61 4.59
C ILE A 142 -1.34 11.44 5.93
N LEU A 143 -1.53 10.30 6.59
CA LEU A 143 -0.86 10.01 7.86
C LEU A 143 0.66 9.83 7.68
N HIS A 144 1.11 9.26 6.57
CA HIS A 144 2.54 9.07 6.31
C HIS A 144 3.26 10.40 6.09
N PHE A 145 2.66 11.33 5.31
CA PHE A 145 3.23 12.65 5.07
C PHE A 145 3.15 13.58 6.29
N THR A 146 2.25 13.31 7.23
CA THR A 146 2.14 14.07 8.49
C THR A 146 2.90 13.37 9.63
N LEU A 147 2.36 12.27 10.14
CA LEU A 147 2.92 11.54 11.29
C LEU A 147 4.24 10.85 10.96
N GLY A 148 4.31 10.11 9.83
CA GLY A 148 5.52 9.39 9.44
C GLY A 148 6.70 10.33 9.22
N ALA A 149 6.48 11.39 8.45
CA ALA A 149 7.47 12.45 8.25
C ALA A 149 7.78 13.18 9.56
N GLY A 150 6.77 13.44 10.39
CA GLY A 150 6.91 14.09 11.70
C GLY A 150 7.77 13.28 12.69
N VAL A 151 7.59 11.95 12.74
CA VAL A 151 8.41 11.05 13.57
C VAL A 151 9.88 11.09 13.13
N MET A 152 10.14 11.10 11.82
CA MET A 152 11.52 11.14 11.31
C MET A 152 12.16 12.53 11.43
N SER A 153 11.44 13.60 11.08
CA SER A 153 11.97 14.97 11.06
C SER A 153 11.91 15.68 12.41
N GLY A 154 11.03 15.24 13.31
CA GLY A 154 10.69 15.95 14.56
C GLY A 154 9.71 17.12 14.35
N LYS A 155 9.22 17.37 13.12
CA LYS A 155 8.29 18.45 12.79
C LYS A 155 7.26 17.97 11.77
N VAL A 156 6.00 18.45 11.91
CA VAL A 156 4.94 18.18 10.91
C VAL A 156 4.93 19.31 9.89
N ASP A 157 5.10 18.98 8.62
CA ASP A 157 4.99 19.93 7.51
C ASP A 157 3.66 19.72 6.75
N TRP A 158 2.68 20.55 7.06
CA TRP A 158 1.35 20.51 6.45
C TRP A 158 1.37 20.79 4.94
N ARG A 159 2.44 21.42 4.42
CA ARG A 159 2.60 21.64 2.97
C ARG A 159 2.66 20.33 2.20
N MET A 160 3.24 19.29 2.81
CA MET A 160 3.29 17.96 2.21
C MET A 160 1.91 17.33 2.01
N VAL A 161 0.89 17.78 2.73
CA VAL A 161 -0.50 17.31 2.60
C VAL A 161 -1.25 18.12 1.56
N TYR A 162 -1.37 19.45 1.73
CA TYR A 162 -2.22 20.26 0.84
C TYR A 162 -1.63 20.50 -0.54
N ALA A 163 -0.31 20.36 -0.71
CA ALA A 163 0.33 20.39 -2.02
C ALA A 163 0.28 19.03 -2.74
N ASN A 164 -0.22 17.96 -2.08
CA ASN A 164 -0.24 16.63 -2.65
C ASN A 164 -1.43 16.46 -3.62
N PRO A 165 -1.19 16.14 -4.91
CA PRO A 165 -2.26 15.91 -5.90
C PRO A 165 -3.26 14.83 -5.50
N LEU A 166 -2.84 13.83 -4.72
CA LEU A 166 -3.69 12.73 -4.28
C LEU A 166 -4.82 13.20 -3.36
N VAL A 167 -4.54 14.21 -2.50
CA VAL A 167 -5.55 14.80 -1.61
C VAL A 167 -6.64 15.49 -2.45
N TRP A 168 -6.26 16.26 -3.46
CA TRP A 168 -7.21 16.94 -4.33
C TRP A 168 -7.99 15.98 -5.21
N ALA A 169 -7.34 14.93 -5.74
CA ALA A 169 -8.04 13.87 -6.47
C ALA A 169 -9.09 13.17 -5.60
N THR A 170 -8.79 12.96 -4.31
CA THR A 170 -9.73 12.41 -3.34
C THR A 170 -10.92 13.34 -3.10
N VAL A 171 -10.65 14.61 -2.81
CA VAL A 171 -11.71 15.61 -2.58
C VAL A 171 -12.64 15.73 -3.79
N LEU A 172 -12.07 15.83 -4.98
CA LEU A 172 -12.85 15.94 -6.22
C LEU A 172 -13.63 14.65 -6.53
N GLY A 173 -13.02 13.47 -6.30
CA GLY A 173 -13.69 12.18 -6.52
C GLY A 173 -14.89 11.99 -5.59
N VAL A 174 -14.71 12.26 -4.28
CA VAL A 174 -15.79 12.18 -3.29
C VAL A 174 -16.87 13.22 -3.58
N ALA A 175 -16.51 14.47 -3.90
CA ALA A 175 -17.47 15.50 -4.24
C ALA A 175 -18.30 15.11 -5.49
N SER A 176 -17.66 14.57 -6.53
CA SER A 176 -18.33 14.07 -7.73
C SER A 176 -19.35 12.96 -7.41
N SER A 177 -18.97 12.02 -6.54
CA SER A 177 -19.88 10.95 -6.10
C SER A 177 -21.06 11.50 -5.31
N GLN A 178 -20.84 12.42 -4.35
CA GLN A 178 -21.90 13.01 -3.53
C GLN A 178 -22.86 13.86 -4.36
N MET A 179 -22.37 14.56 -5.37
CA MET A 179 -23.16 15.36 -6.28
C MET A 179 -23.88 14.49 -7.34
N GLN A 180 -23.72 13.17 -7.29
CA GLN A 180 -24.27 12.22 -8.26
C GLN A 180 -23.93 12.59 -9.72
N MET A 181 -22.74 13.16 -9.95
CA MET A 181 -22.34 13.62 -11.28
C MET A 181 -22.21 12.43 -12.23
N SER A 182 -22.89 12.50 -13.37
CA SER A 182 -22.67 11.55 -14.45
C SER A 182 -21.51 12.02 -15.31
N LEU A 183 -20.36 11.37 -15.17
CA LEU A 183 -19.20 11.66 -16.02
C LEU A 183 -19.46 11.12 -17.44
N PRO A 184 -19.12 11.87 -18.50
CA PRO A 184 -19.27 11.38 -19.88
C PRO A 184 -18.45 10.10 -20.12
N ASP A 185 -18.96 9.18 -20.94
CA ASP A 185 -18.32 7.87 -21.20
C ASP A 185 -16.89 8.00 -21.74
N TRP A 186 -16.65 8.96 -22.65
CA TRP A 186 -15.31 9.21 -23.17
C TRP A 186 -14.33 9.61 -22.06
N PHE A 187 -14.79 10.40 -21.08
CA PHE A 187 -13.95 10.82 -19.96
C PHE A 187 -13.67 9.66 -19.00
N GLN A 188 -14.71 8.87 -18.66
CA GLN A 188 -14.54 7.67 -17.82
C GLN A 188 -13.58 6.68 -18.48
N THR A 189 -13.74 6.45 -19.79
CA THR A 189 -12.85 5.55 -20.55
C THR A 189 -11.42 6.04 -20.53
N SER A 190 -11.18 7.33 -20.77
CA SER A 190 -9.85 7.92 -20.74
C SER A 190 -9.17 7.78 -19.35
N CYS A 191 -9.93 8.11 -18.28
CA CYS A 191 -9.44 7.96 -16.91
C CYS A 191 -9.14 6.51 -16.56
N THR A 192 -9.98 5.57 -16.98
CA THR A 192 -9.77 4.14 -16.76
C THR A 192 -8.53 3.62 -17.49
N MET A 193 -8.31 4.05 -18.73
CA MET A 193 -7.11 3.70 -19.49
C MET A 193 -5.84 4.21 -18.80
N ILE A 194 -5.82 5.47 -18.36
CA ILE A 194 -4.69 6.05 -17.63
C ILE A 194 -4.47 5.30 -16.31
N GLY A 195 -5.53 5.09 -15.54
CA GLY A 195 -5.45 4.38 -14.25
C GLY A 195 -4.98 2.93 -14.38
N SER A 196 -5.31 2.24 -15.49
CA SER A 196 -4.93 0.85 -15.70
C SER A 196 -3.42 0.62 -15.88
N VAL A 197 -2.69 1.66 -16.27
CA VAL A 197 -1.22 1.60 -16.41
C VAL A 197 -0.54 1.51 -15.03
N LEU A 198 -1.19 1.99 -13.97
CA LEU A 198 -0.61 2.13 -12.64
C LEU A 198 -0.11 0.79 -12.08
N VAL A 199 -0.97 -0.22 -12.03
CA VAL A 199 -0.66 -1.52 -11.40
C VAL A 199 0.53 -2.21 -12.05
N PRO A 200 0.56 -2.46 -13.38
CA PRO A 200 1.70 -3.14 -14.00
C PRO A 200 2.98 -2.32 -13.90
N MET A 201 2.92 -1.01 -14.07
CA MET A 201 4.10 -0.15 -14.00
C MET A 201 4.69 -0.10 -12.60
N MET A 202 3.88 -0.01 -11.56
CA MET A 202 4.37 0.00 -10.17
C MET A 202 5.01 -1.32 -9.77
N LEU A 203 4.46 -2.47 -10.20
CA LEU A 203 5.03 -3.80 -9.90
C LEU A 203 6.34 -4.04 -10.66
N ILE A 204 6.41 -3.68 -11.94
CA ILE A 204 7.64 -3.75 -12.73
C ILE A 204 8.72 -2.83 -12.12
N SER A 205 8.36 -1.61 -11.75
CA SER A 205 9.27 -0.66 -11.12
C SER A 205 9.75 -1.14 -9.75
N LEU A 206 8.89 -1.81 -8.98
CA LEU A 206 9.28 -2.44 -7.73
C LEU A 206 10.34 -3.52 -7.97
N GLY A 207 10.14 -4.39 -8.97
CA GLY A 207 11.12 -5.39 -9.36
C GLY A 207 12.46 -4.78 -9.78
N ALA A 208 12.42 -3.71 -10.57
CA ALA A 208 13.61 -2.97 -10.98
C ALA A 208 14.37 -2.36 -9.79
N ARG A 209 13.65 -1.81 -8.82
CA ARG A 209 14.25 -1.29 -7.57
C ARG A 209 14.91 -2.40 -6.77
N LEU A 210 14.26 -3.56 -6.61
CA LEU A 210 14.86 -4.71 -5.92
C LEU A 210 16.15 -5.19 -6.61
N ALA A 211 16.21 -5.13 -7.95
CA ALA A 211 17.39 -5.53 -8.73
C ALA A 211 18.60 -4.60 -8.54
N SER A 212 18.37 -3.31 -8.29
CA SER A 212 19.39 -2.27 -8.12
C SER A 212 19.73 -1.98 -6.65
N SER A 213 18.92 -2.50 -5.73
CA SER A 213 19.07 -2.21 -4.30
C SER A 213 20.21 -3.02 -3.67
N GLN A 214 20.96 -2.38 -2.77
CA GLN A 214 21.95 -3.04 -1.93
C GLN A 214 21.43 -3.12 -0.50
N VAL A 215 21.54 -4.31 0.10
CA VAL A 215 21.17 -4.54 1.50
C VAL A 215 22.42 -4.33 2.34
N ALA A 216 22.53 -3.17 2.98
CA ALA A 216 23.68 -2.82 3.79
C ALA A 216 23.71 -3.61 5.12
N ASP A 217 22.53 -3.92 5.68
CA ASP A 217 22.36 -4.64 6.95
C ASP A 217 21.19 -5.63 6.85
N ALA A 218 21.48 -6.81 6.31
CA ALA A 218 20.48 -7.86 6.11
C ALA A 218 19.86 -8.33 7.44
N TRP A 219 20.62 -8.35 8.51
CA TRP A 219 20.14 -8.81 9.81
C TRP A 219 19.10 -7.86 10.40
N VAL A 220 19.40 -6.56 10.39
CA VAL A 220 18.40 -5.53 10.77
C VAL A 220 17.15 -5.62 9.88
N GLY A 221 17.33 -5.85 8.57
CA GLY A 221 16.21 -6.04 7.65
C GLY A 221 15.30 -7.21 8.03
N VAL A 222 15.89 -8.37 8.39
CA VAL A 222 15.13 -9.57 8.81
C VAL A 222 14.44 -9.34 10.15
N GLN A 223 15.17 -8.86 11.16
CA GLN A 223 14.62 -8.59 12.49
C GLN A 223 13.44 -7.60 12.40
N SER A 224 13.67 -6.45 11.76
CA SER A 224 12.65 -5.44 11.58
C SER A 224 11.47 -5.95 10.75
N GLY A 225 11.72 -6.66 9.65
CA GLY A 225 10.66 -7.16 8.76
C GLY A 225 9.72 -8.16 9.45
N VAL A 226 10.27 -9.11 10.20
CA VAL A 226 9.49 -10.08 10.98
C VAL A 226 8.73 -9.37 12.11
N LEU A 227 9.40 -8.48 12.84
CA LEU A 227 8.79 -7.74 13.95
C LEU A 227 7.64 -6.87 13.46
N ILE A 228 7.80 -6.20 12.32
CA ILE A 228 6.74 -5.39 11.68
C ILE A 228 5.51 -6.23 11.37
N LEU A 229 5.68 -7.43 10.80
CA LEU A 229 4.55 -8.32 10.53
C LEU A 229 3.80 -8.69 11.81
N VAL A 230 4.54 -9.13 12.83
CA VAL A 230 3.94 -9.52 14.13
C VAL A 230 3.17 -8.34 14.74
N VAL A 231 3.77 -7.16 14.78
CA VAL A 231 3.15 -5.92 15.27
C VAL A 231 1.85 -5.63 14.53
N ARG A 232 1.85 -5.69 13.20
CA ARG A 232 0.69 -5.32 12.38
C ARG A 232 -0.41 -6.36 12.44
N VAL A 233 -0.06 -7.64 12.46
CA VAL A 233 -1.05 -8.71 12.64
C VAL A 233 -1.71 -8.59 14.00
N ALA A 234 -0.95 -8.32 15.07
CA ALA A 234 -1.54 -8.04 16.37
C ALA A 234 -2.43 -6.78 16.35
N ALA A 235 -1.97 -5.70 15.72
CA ALA A 235 -2.71 -4.45 15.61
C ALA A 235 -4.01 -4.59 14.80
N VAL A 236 -4.02 -5.36 13.70
CA VAL A 236 -5.24 -5.54 12.89
C VAL A 236 -6.30 -6.33 13.64
N PHE A 237 -5.92 -7.42 14.34
CA PHE A 237 -6.90 -8.17 15.12
C PHE A 237 -7.40 -7.38 16.32
N LEU A 238 -6.55 -6.59 16.97
CA LEU A 238 -6.98 -5.69 18.02
C LEU A 238 -7.92 -4.59 17.49
N THR A 239 -7.64 -4.04 16.31
CA THR A 239 -8.53 -3.08 15.63
C THR A 239 -9.89 -3.70 15.34
N LEU A 240 -9.92 -4.92 14.78
CA LEU A 240 -11.15 -5.64 14.46
C LEU A 240 -11.95 -6.06 15.70
N TRP A 241 -11.29 -6.20 16.84
CA TRP A 241 -11.96 -6.41 18.12
C TRP A 241 -12.78 -5.18 18.54
N PHE A 242 -12.23 -3.97 18.39
CA PHE A 242 -12.91 -2.73 18.76
C PHE A 242 -13.86 -2.22 17.66
N ILE A 243 -13.50 -2.41 16.42
CA ILE A 243 -14.27 -1.96 15.24
C ILE A 243 -14.50 -3.19 14.35
N PRO A 244 -15.57 -3.97 14.60
CA PRO A 244 -15.84 -5.18 13.85
C PRO A 244 -16.24 -4.84 12.41
N LEU A 245 -15.35 -5.16 11.46
CA LEU A 245 -15.61 -5.09 10.03
C LEU A 245 -15.93 -6.48 9.50
N GLN A 246 -16.65 -6.54 8.38
CA GLN A 246 -17.02 -7.80 7.74
C GLN A 246 -16.65 -7.83 6.24
N GLY A 247 -16.67 -9.01 5.65
CA GLY A 247 -16.49 -9.20 4.21
C GLY A 247 -15.22 -8.55 3.65
N LEU A 248 -15.40 -7.75 2.60
CA LEU A 248 -14.32 -7.09 1.88
C LEU A 248 -13.50 -6.14 2.76
N GLU A 249 -14.14 -5.32 3.57
CA GLU A 249 -13.45 -4.32 4.41
C GLU A 249 -12.55 -4.99 5.45
N ARG A 250 -13.04 -6.06 6.12
CA ARG A 250 -12.25 -6.88 7.04
C ARG A 250 -11.04 -7.47 6.33
N GLY A 251 -11.26 -8.10 5.19
CA GLY A 251 -10.20 -8.73 4.43
C GLY A 251 -9.18 -7.73 3.89
N ALA A 252 -9.62 -6.58 3.37
CA ALA A 252 -8.72 -5.52 2.91
C ALA A 252 -7.84 -4.97 4.04
N LEU A 253 -8.38 -4.80 5.25
CA LEU A 253 -7.62 -4.34 6.41
C LEU A 253 -6.57 -5.38 6.84
N ILE A 254 -6.90 -6.68 6.81
CA ILE A 254 -5.95 -7.77 7.09
C ILE A 254 -4.83 -7.79 6.03
N LEU A 255 -5.20 -7.70 4.74
CA LEU A 255 -4.21 -7.63 3.66
C LEU A 255 -3.28 -6.43 3.82
N PHE A 256 -3.83 -5.26 4.17
CA PHE A 256 -3.03 -4.07 4.45
C PHE A 256 -2.01 -4.30 5.57
N ALA A 257 -2.38 -5.00 6.64
CA ALA A 257 -1.46 -5.32 7.75
C ALA A 257 -0.31 -6.24 7.31
N CYS A 258 -0.51 -7.10 6.32
CA CYS A 258 0.49 -8.03 5.80
C CYS A 258 1.38 -7.45 4.68
N LEU A 259 1.13 -6.20 4.24
CA LEU A 259 1.97 -5.55 3.23
C LEU A 259 3.38 -5.25 3.77
N PRO A 260 4.42 -5.26 2.92
CA PRO A 260 5.75 -4.82 3.31
C PRO A 260 5.78 -3.32 3.63
N PRO A 261 6.82 -2.82 4.33
CA PRO A 261 7.00 -1.40 4.60
C PRO A 261 7.00 -0.56 3.33
N ALA A 262 6.45 0.66 3.40
CA ALA A 262 6.44 1.58 2.27
C ALA A 262 7.86 1.96 1.82
N VAL A 263 8.11 1.97 0.52
CA VAL A 263 9.38 2.44 -0.05
C VAL A 263 9.64 3.90 0.32
N PHE A 264 8.60 4.68 0.50
CA PHE A 264 8.68 6.08 0.90
C PHE A 264 9.33 6.28 2.27
N ASN A 265 9.31 5.30 3.17
CA ASN A 265 10.05 5.35 4.43
C ASN A 265 11.56 5.55 4.21
N PHE A 266 12.14 4.87 3.21
CA PHE A 266 13.54 5.07 2.85
C PHE A 266 13.79 6.51 2.34
N MET A 267 12.91 7.03 1.49
CA MET A 267 13.07 8.40 0.97
C MET A 267 13.02 9.45 2.09
N LEU A 268 12.15 9.26 3.08
CA LEU A 268 12.11 10.13 4.27
C LEU A 268 13.35 9.96 5.14
N ALA A 269 13.79 8.72 5.38
CA ALA A 269 14.99 8.44 6.16
C ALA A 269 16.25 9.05 5.54
N ASP A 270 16.37 8.97 4.21
CA ASP A 270 17.45 9.60 3.45
C ASP A 270 17.36 11.14 3.52
N LYS A 271 16.18 11.70 3.29
CA LYS A 271 15.96 13.16 3.37
C LYS A 271 16.29 13.74 4.75
N PHE A 272 15.92 13.03 5.81
CA PHE A 272 16.11 13.50 7.19
C PHE A 272 17.33 12.90 7.88
N GLN A 273 18.14 12.10 7.18
CA GLN A 273 19.36 11.44 7.66
C GLN A 273 19.11 10.60 8.94
N VAL A 274 18.01 9.83 8.94
CA VAL A 274 17.59 8.94 10.04
C VAL A 274 17.90 7.49 9.67
N GLU A 275 19.09 7.03 9.93
CA GLU A 275 19.59 5.65 9.67
C GLU A 275 19.17 5.11 8.26
N PRO A 276 19.43 5.83 7.15
CA PRO A 276 18.89 5.49 5.83
C PRO A 276 19.25 4.07 5.38
N ASN A 277 20.45 3.59 5.70
CA ASN A 277 20.90 2.23 5.36
C ASN A 277 20.08 1.13 6.05
N LYS A 278 19.74 1.32 7.32
CA LYS A 278 18.91 0.36 8.07
C LYS A 278 17.45 0.39 7.59
N VAL A 279 16.91 1.57 7.32
CA VAL A 279 15.56 1.72 6.76
C VAL A 279 15.51 1.11 5.36
N ALA A 280 16.52 1.33 4.51
CA ALA A 280 16.63 0.67 3.20
C ALA A 280 16.61 -0.85 3.33
N SER A 281 17.44 -1.40 4.24
CA SER A 281 17.51 -2.84 4.49
C SER A 281 16.17 -3.38 5.00
N THR A 282 15.49 -2.67 5.91
CA THR A 282 14.16 -3.03 6.41
C THR A 282 13.11 -3.06 5.27
N VAL A 283 13.13 -2.08 4.39
CA VAL A 283 12.21 -2.00 3.25
C VAL A 283 12.50 -3.13 2.25
N ILE A 284 13.76 -3.31 1.84
CA ILE A 284 14.12 -4.31 0.81
C ILE A 284 13.84 -5.72 1.32
N VAL A 285 14.33 -6.05 2.51
CA VAL A 285 14.13 -7.38 3.10
C VAL A 285 12.65 -7.62 3.42
N GLY A 286 11.92 -6.59 3.88
CA GLY A 286 10.47 -6.64 4.07
C GLY A 286 9.73 -7.01 2.78
N HIS A 287 10.15 -6.50 1.62
CA HIS A 287 9.59 -6.88 0.32
C HIS A 287 9.92 -8.33 -0.05
N LEU A 288 11.12 -8.81 0.25
CA LEU A 288 11.45 -10.22 0.03
C LEU A 288 10.65 -11.14 0.96
N LEU A 289 10.49 -10.78 2.23
CA LEU A 289 9.66 -11.52 3.18
C LEU A 289 8.16 -11.50 2.79
N SER A 290 7.71 -10.49 2.04
CA SER A 290 6.33 -10.42 1.56
C SER A 290 5.96 -11.58 0.63
N LEU A 291 6.93 -12.27 0.02
CA LEU A 291 6.69 -13.51 -0.74
C LEU A 291 5.98 -14.59 0.13
N ALA A 292 6.28 -14.63 1.43
CA ALA A 292 5.62 -15.51 2.39
C ALA A 292 4.46 -14.83 3.12
N PHE A 293 4.57 -13.54 3.40
CA PHE A 293 3.59 -12.82 4.22
C PHE A 293 2.29 -12.51 3.46
N LEU A 294 2.35 -12.26 2.14
CA LEU A 294 1.15 -12.02 1.35
C LEU A 294 0.27 -13.27 1.22
N PRO A 295 0.79 -14.49 0.94
CA PRO A 295 0.01 -15.72 1.02
C PRO A 295 -0.67 -15.93 2.38
N LEU A 296 0.06 -15.69 3.48
CA LEU A 296 -0.49 -15.74 4.83
C LEU A 296 -1.62 -14.72 5.03
N GLY A 297 -1.41 -13.47 4.58
CA GLY A 297 -2.42 -12.41 4.66
C GLY A 297 -3.68 -12.75 3.88
N ILE A 298 -3.56 -13.33 2.68
CA ILE A 298 -4.70 -13.79 1.89
C ILE A 298 -5.44 -14.90 2.63
N TRP A 299 -4.72 -15.88 3.18
CA TRP A 299 -5.34 -16.93 3.97
C TRP A 299 -6.13 -16.36 5.16
N LEU A 300 -5.54 -15.46 5.94
CA LEU A 300 -6.20 -14.78 7.07
C LEU A 300 -7.41 -13.91 6.66
N ALA A 301 -7.36 -13.33 5.47
CA ALA A 301 -8.43 -12.46 4.97
C ALA A 301 -9.68 -13.24 4.54
N PHE A 302 -9.52 -14.52 4.19
CA PHE A 302 -10.61 -15.36 3.65
C PHE A 302 -11.09 -16.46 4.59
N ILE A 303 -10.52 -16.57 5.80
CA ILE A 303 -11.06 -17.35 6.90
C ILE A 303 -11.86 -16.47 7.86
#